data_0c5f3398337fd0b2a5f5a5c0b7d4320a
#
_entry.id   0c5f3398337fd0b2a5f5a5c0b7d4320a
#
_cell.length_a   1.000
_cell.length_b   1.000
_cell.length_c   1.000
_cell.angle_alpha   90.00
_cell.angle_beta   90.00
_cell.angle_gamma   90.00
#
_symmetry.space_group_name_H-M   'P 1'
#
loop_
_entity.id
_entity.type
_entity.pdbx_description
1 polymer ?
#
loop_
_entity_poly.entity_id
_entity_poly.type
_entity_poly.pdbx_seq_one_letter_code
_entity_poly.pdbx_strand_id
1 'polypeptide(L)'
;MADDPQGLAYGLLLQSECRFWNHNLPFMFENVGKEAGRVDELLMPADLLAEGSVLRNAVEVMTPEDCGVDDPSGNVEIIGWLYQYYISERKNEVMDGFKKNHKAGANEIPAATQLFTPDWIVRYLVQNTVGRLWMQSHPDSQLYKNWDYYIQPSGDDSAGNEDIFNIQVPEDLTVCDPACGSGHMLTYAFDLLYEIYEEEGYAPSDIPGLILKHNLYGMEIDERAASLAAFALTMKARSRSRRFFKKQVEPNIQHISPIAFKEDEVAELNDLYQVNLDSMVWNTYAKADVYGSLIQPPQELVELAASSPESEDGIDTLFDLSLIHI
;
A
#
# COMPACT_ATOMS: atom_id res chain seq x y z
N MET A 1 19.83 22.39 31.78
CA MET A 1 20.78 21.64 30.92
C MET A 1 20.13 20.29 30.68
N ALA A 2 20.14 19.80 29.44
CA ALA A 2 19.60 18.48 29.18
C ALA A 2 20.47 17.45 29.91
N ASP A 3 19.85 16.54 30.64
CA ASP A 3 20.56 15.51 31.41
C ASP A 3 21.31 14.53 30.50
N ASP A 4 20.95 14.45 29.19
CA ASP A 4 21.62 13.67 28.15
C ASP A 4 21.79 14.48 26.86
N PRO A 5 22.90 15.23 26.69
CA PRO A 5 23.15 16.01 25.48
C PRO A 5 23.41 15.13 24.24
N GLN A 6 23.87 13.90 24.40
CA GLN A 6 24.11 12.98 23.27
C GLN A 6 22.80 12.41 22.77
N GLY A 7 21.89 11.99 23.64
CA GLY A 7 20.55 11.55 23.28
C GLY A 7 19.74 12.64 22.57
N LEU A 8 19.84 13.89 23.05
CA LEU A 8 19.20 15.01 22.38
C LEU A 8 19.76 15.24 20.97
N ALA A 9 21.08 15.23 20.81
CA ALA A 9 21.72 15.39 19.50
C ALA A 9 21.32 14.26 18.54
N TYR A 10 21.23 13.01 19.04
CA TYR A 10 20.79 11.87 18.25
C TYR A 10 19.32 12.01 17.84
N GLY A 11 18.45 12.46 18.72
CA GLY A 11 17.04 12.72 18.41
C GLY A 11 16.88 13.75 17.30
N LEU A 12 17.67 14.84 17.35
CA LEU A 12 17.69 15.86 16.28
C LEU A 12 18.19 15.30 14.93
N LEU A 13 19.19 14.42 14.96
CA LEU A 13 19.67 13.74 13.75
C LEU A 13 18.60 12.82 13.18
N LEU A 14 17.93 12.03 14.01
CA LEU A 14 16.85 11.14 13.57
C LEU A 14 15.69 11.93 12.95
N GLN A 15 15.27 13.02 13.56
CA GLN A 15 14.26 13.92 12.98
C GLN A 15 14.71 14.51 11.63
N SER A 16 16.00 14.87 11.52
CA SER A 16 16.56 15.39 10.27
C SER A 16 16.54 14.32 9.16
N GLU A 17 16.85 13.07 9.50
CA GLU A 17 16.75 11.94 8.57
C GLU A 17 15.30 11.69 8.14
N CYS A 18 14.34 11.69 9.05
CA CYS A 18 12.92 11.57 8.71
C CYS A 18 12.46 12.69 7.74
N ARG A 19 12.88 13.94 7.98
CA ARG A 19 12.59 15.06 7.07
C ARG A 19 13.27 14.88 5.72
N PHE A 20 14.48 14.37 5.67
CA PHE A 20 15.18 14.06 4.42
C PHE A 20 14.44 12.99 3.62
N TRP A 21 13.97 11.93 4.28
CA TRP A 21 13.25 10.86 3.63
C TRP A 21 11.80 11.22 3.26
N ASN A 22 11.19 12.21 3.88
CA ASN A 22 9.85 12.71 3.52
C ASN A 22 9.74 13.06 2.02
N HIS A 23 10.79 13.60 1.43
CA HIS A 23 10.81 13.90 -0.01
C HIS A 23 10.66 12.68 -0.92
N ASN A 24 11.14 11.53 -0.48
CA ASN A 24 11.12 10.28 -1.26
C ASN A 24 10.03 9.31 -0.81
N LEU A 25 9.53 9.46 0.40
CA LEU A 25 8.58 8.59 1.08
C LEU A 25 7.55 9.44 1.85
N PRO A 26 6.78 10.30 1.15
CA PRO A 26 5.85 11.22 1.81
C PRO A 26 4.78 10.48 2.62
N PHE A 27 4.30 9.36 2.14
CA PHE A 27 3.31 8.50 2.82
C PHE A 27 3.80 7.92 4.17
N MET A 28 5.12 7.87 4.43
CA MET A 28 5.67 7.40 5.72
C MET A 28 5.96 8.54 6.69
N PHE A 29 6.25 9.73 6.17
CA PHE A 29 6.76 10.86 6.95
C PHE A 29 5.92 12.12 6.77
N GLU A 30 4.66 11.97 6.39
CA GLU A 30 3.75 13.05 6.01
C GLU A 30 3.67 14.19 7.02
N ASN A 31 3.69 13.89 8.30
CA ASN A 31 3.54 14.85 9.38
C ASN A 31 4.87 15.42 9.90
N VAL A 32 6.00 14.95 9.41
CA VAL A 32 7.31 15.41 9.88
C VAL A 32 7.55 16.88 9.49
N GLY A 33 7.64 17.75 10.50
CA GLY A 33 7.83 19.19 10.31
C GLY A 33 6.55 20.04 10.21
N LYS A 34 5.36 19.43 10.16
CA LYS A 34 4.06 20.12 10.33
C LYS A 34 3.69 20.21 11.83
N GLU A 35 2.68 21.02 12.18
CA GLU A 35 2.24 21.13 13.60
C GLU A 35 1.75 19.77 14.16
N ALA A 36 1.12 18.94 13.34
CA ALA A 36 0.71 17.58 13.69
C ALA A 36 1.90 16.66 14.01
N GLY A 37 3.02 16.79 13.30
CA GLY A 37 4.24 16.00 13.53
C GLY A 37 4.98 16.33 14.82
N ARG A 38 4.64 17.45 15.49
CA ARG A 38 5.17 17.76 16.83
C ARG A 38 4.70 16.77 17.91
N VAL A 39 3.57 16.08 17.69
CA VAL A 39 3.08 15.06 18.61
C VAL A 39 4.00 13.85 18.57
N ASP A 40 4.40 13.39 17.39
CA ASP A 40 5.32 12.25 17.23
C ASP A 40 6.72 12.58 17.77
N GLU A 41 7.17 13.82 17.57
CA GLU A 41 8.42 14.31 18.17
C GLU A 41 8.37 14.33 19.72
N LEU A 42 7.21 14.67 20.31
CA LEU A 42 7.01 14.66 21.75
C LEU A 42 6.91 13.25 22.36
N LEU A 43 6.47 12.26 21.55
CA LEU A 43 6.38 10.87 21.96
C LEU A 43 7.73 10.13 21.85
N MET A 44 8.75 10.76 21.27
CA MET A 44 10.08 10.15 21.14
C MET A 44 10.69 9.89 22.52
N PRO A 45 11.17 8.67 22.81
CA PRO A 45 11.79 8.34 24.08
C PRO A 45 12.98 9.26 24.39
N ALA A 46 13.13 9.66 25.65
CA ALA A 46 14.23 10.51 26.09
C ALA A 46 15.60 9.80 26.07
N ASP A 47 15.59 8.47 26.12
CA ASP A 47 16.76 7.62 26.29
C ASP A 47 17.10 6.80 25.02
N LEU A 48 17.10 7.45 23.86
CA LEU A 48 17.29 6.82 22.55
C LEU A 48 18.59 5.99 22.44
N LEU A 49 19.65 6.40 23.14
CA LEU A 49 20.97 5.76 23.11
C LEU A 49 21.24 4.83 24.31
N ALA A 50 20.31 4.74 25.25
CA ALA A 50 20.51 3.90 26.44
C ALA A 50 20.63 2.41 26.06
N GLU A 51 21.38 1.68 26.85
CA GLU A 51 21.45 0.22 26.73
C GLU A 51 20.08 -0.38 26.99
N GLY A 52 19.55 -1.16 26.01
CA GLY A 52 18.20 -1.71 26.07
C GLY A 52 17.09 -0.75 25.56
N SER A 53 17.43 0.43 25.02
CA SER A 53 16.43 1.25 24.32
C SER A 53 15.85 0.54 23.11
N VAL A 54 14.60 0.84 22.78
CA VAL A 54 13.88 0.19 21.66
C VAL A 54 14.62 0.39 20.34
N LEU A 55 15.12 1.60 20.07
CA LEU A 55 15.85 1.89 18.83
C LEU A 55 17.19 1.15 18.75
N ARG A 56 17.94 1.11 19.86
CA ARG A 56 19.23 0.41 19.89
C ARG A 56 19.01 -1.09 19.71
N ASN A 57 18.05 -1.68 20.41
CA ASN A 57 17.70 -3.09 20.23
C ASN A 57 17.23 -3.38 18.80
N ALA A 58 16.41 -2.51 18.21
CA ALA A 58 15.98 -2.67 16.82
C ALA A 58 17.17 -2.69 15.85
N VAL A 59 18.11 -1.75 15.98
CA VAL A 59 19.33 -1.70 15.14
C VAL A 59 20.22 -2.92 15.36
N GLU A 60 20.34 -3.43 16.58
CA GLU A 60 21.14 -4.61 16.90
C GLU A 60 20.53 -5.91 16.35
N VAL A 61 19.20 -6.01 16.30
CA VAL A 61 18.47 -7.20 15.81
C VAL A 61 18.24 -7.16 14.30
N MET A 62 18.01 -5.97 13.74
CA MET A 62 17.77 -5.80 12.29
C MET A 62 19.09 -5.64 11.55
N THR A 63 19.75 -6.76 11.31
CA THR A 63 20.99 -6.74 10.48
C THR A 63 20.63 -6.56 8.99
N PRO A 64 21.55 -6.04 8.15
CA PRO A 64 21.34 -5.99 6.70
C PRO A 64 21.04 -7.38 6.11
N GLU A 65 21.60 -8.43 6.69
CA GLU A 65 21.41 -9.82 6.28
C GLU A 65 19.99 -10.30 6.59
N ASP A 66 19.47 -10.01 7.80
CA ASP A 66 18.08 -10.33 8.19
C ASP A 66 17.06 -9.51 7.39
N CYS A 67 17.40 -8.28 7.01
CA CYS A 67 16.56 -7.43 6.16
C CYS A 67 16.65 -7.79 4.66
N GLY A 68 17.40 -8.82 4.29
CA GLY A 68 17.52 -9.27 2.91
C GLY A 68 18.17 -8.25 1.96
N VAL A 69 19.02 -7.37 2.48
CA VAL A 69 19.67 -6.31 1.67
C VAL A 69 20.54 -6.88 0.55
N ASP A 70 21.11 -8.07 0.77
CA ASP A 70 21.95 -8.78 -0.18
C ASP A 70 21.19 -9.77 -1.06
N ASP A 71 19.89 -9.96 -0.84
CA ASP A 71 19.03 -10.80 -1.65
C ASP A 71 18.58 -10.03 -2.91
N PRO A 72 18.93 -10.52 -4.13
CA PRO A 72 18.47 -9.91 -5.38
C PRO A 72 16.95 -9.86 -5.52
N SER A 73 16.21 -10.73 -4.83
CA SER A 73 14.75 -10.72 -4.79
C SER A 73 14.20 -9.62 -3.88
N GLY A 74 15.06 -9.03 -3.01
CA GLY A 74 14.69 -7.99 -2.05
C GLY A 74 13.61 -8.52 -1.08
N ASN A 75 14.04 -9.18 0.00
CA ASN A 75 13.08 -9.76 0.96
C ASN A 75 12.43 -8.66 1.82
N VAL A 76 11.49 -7.93 1.22
CA VAL A 76 10.70 -6.89 1.89
C VAL A 76 9.65 -7.48 2.83
N GLU A 77 9.42 -8.80 2.77
CA GLU A 77 8.43 -9.51 3.57
C GLU A 77 8.70 -9.44 5.08
N ILE A 78 9.96 -9.29 5.47
CA ILE A 78 10.33 -9.20 6.89
C ILE A 78 9.62 -8.06 7.61
N ILE A 79 9.37 -6.94 6.92
CA ILE A 79 8.68 -5.79 7.49
C ILE A 79 7.21 -6.14 7.79
N GLY A 80 6.56 -6.86 6.88
CA GLY A 80 5.22 -7.38 7.09
C GLY A 80 5.17 -8.38 8.26
N TRP A 81 6.16 -9.24 8.40
CA TRP A 81 6.26 -10.17 9.53
C TRP A 81 6.46 -9.45 10.86
N LEU A 82 7.30 -8.44 10.91
CA LEU A 82 7.49 -7.61 12.10
C LEU A 82 6.17 -6.95 12.52
N TYR A 83 5.42 -6.43 11.55
CA TYR A 83 4.11 -5.85 11.82
C TYR A 83 3.11 -6.91 12.32
N GLN A 84 3.08 -8.10 11.75
CA GLN A 84 2.25 -9.20 12.21
C GLN A 84 2.58 -9.58 13.67
N TYR A 85 3.86 -9.63 14.04
CA TYR A 85 4.26 -9.86 15.43
C TYR A 85 3.77 -8.75 16.35
N TYR A 86 3.91 -7.50 15.92
CA TYR A 86 3.47 -6.34 16.69
C TYR A 86 1.97 -6.38 17.00
N ILE A 87 1.13 -6.77 16.07
CA ILE A 87 -0.32 -6.83 16.27
C ILE A 87 -0.81 -8.16 16.86
N SER A 88 0.05 -9.17 16.98
CA SER A 88 -0.35 -10.54 17.36
C SER A 88 -1.00 -10.59 18.76
N GLU A 89 -0.51 -9.83 19.71
CA GLU A 89 -1.08 -9.75 21.06
C GLU A 89 -2.50 -9.17 21.01
N ARG A 90 -2.68 -8.05 20.32
CA ARG A 90 -4.00 -7.42 20.14
C ARG A 90 -4.96 -8.32 19.38
N LYS A 91 -4.49 -9.01 18.36
CA LYS A 91 -5.26 -10.01 17.61
C LYS A 91 -5.77 -11.14 18.54
N ASN A 92 -4.91 -11.67 19.41
CA ASN A 92 -5.29 -12.72 20.34
C ASN A 92 -6.35 -12.24 21.32
N GLU A 93 -6.23 -11.01 21.86
CA GLU A 93 -7.23 -10.40 22.74
C GLU A 93 -8.62 -10.33 22.04
N VAL A 94 -8.66 -9.84 20.81
CA VAL A 94 -9.90 -9.71 20.03
C VAL A 94 -10.51 -11.08 19.74
N MET A 95 -9.68 -12.06 19.35
CA MET A 95 -10.12 -13.44 19.09
C MET A 95 -10.66 -14.11 20.36
N ASP A 96 -10.08 -13.85 21.52
CA ASP A 96 -10.60 -14.34 22.80
C ASP A 96 -11.92 -13.62 23.19
N GLY A 97 -12.09 -12.37 22.79
CA GLY A 97 -13.35 -11.65 22.89
C GLY A 97 -14.47 -12.33 22.10
N PHE A 98 -14.21 -12.77 20.87
CA PHE A 98 -15.19 -13.49 20.04
C PHE A 98 -15.67 -14.80 20.69
N LYS A 99 -14.79 -15.53 21.36
CA LYS A 99 -15.16 -16.74 22.12
C LYS A 99 -16.15 -16.42 23.27
N LYS A 100 -16.18 -15.16 23.71
CA LYS A 100 -17.09 -14.64 24.76
C LYS A 100 -18.30 -13.89 24.17
N ASN A 101 -18.60 -14.06 22.87
CA ASN A 101 -19.66 -13.37 22.12
C ASN A 101 -19.50 -11.83 22.07
N HIS A 102 -18.30 -11.31 22.23
CA HIS A 102 -18.00 -9.91 21.97
C HIS A 102 -17.98 -9.67 20.45
N LYS A 103 -18.53 -8.55 19.99
CA LYS A 103 -18.45 -8.11 18.58
C LYS A 103 -17.31 -7.12 18.44
N ALA A 104 -16.50 -7.27 17.40
CA ALA A 104 -15.44 -6.31 17.14
C ALA A 104 -16.02 -4.91 16.86
N GLY A 105 -15.45 -3.92 17.53
CA GLY A 105 -15.65 -2.51 17.21
C GLY A 105 -14.69 -2.07 16.08
N ALA A 106 -14.88 -0.85 15.53
CA ALA A 106 -14.05 -0.30 14.46
C ALA A 106 -12.54 -0.42 14.74
N ASN A 107 -12.11 -0.06 15.94
CA ASN A 107 -10.70 -0.14 16.38
C ASN A 107 -10.15 -1.58 16.54
N GLU A 108 -11.01 -2.58 16.47
CA GLU A 108 -10.65 -3.99 16.61
C GLU A 108 -10.66 -4.73 15.27
N ILE A 109 -11.35 -4.18 14.26
CA ILE A 109 -11.46 -4.77 12.92
C ILE A 109 -10.08 -4.98 12.28
N PRO A 110 -9.15 -4.02 12.27
CA PRO A 110 -7.83 -4.23 11.70
C PRO A 110 -7.09 -5.41 12.34
N ALA A 111 -7.07 -5.47 13.67
CA ALA A 111 -6.43 -6.57 14.39
C ALA A 111 -7.12 -7.93 14.18
N ALA A 112 -8.45 -7.94 14.02
CA ALA A 112 -9.24 -9.16 13.79
C ALA A 112 -9.04 -9.73 12.39
N THR A 113 -8.93 -8.88 11.39
CA THR A 113 -8.96 -9.25 9.97
C THR A 113 -7.57 -9.38 9.35
N GLN A 114 -6.54 -8.76 9.92
CA GLN A 114 -5.20 -8.87 9.39
C GLN A 114 -4.73 -10.32 9.36
N LEU A 115 -4.55 -10.83 8.15
CA LEU A 115 -4.05 -12.16 7.87
C LEU A 115 -2.79 -12.04 7.01
N PHE A 116 -1.74 -12.69 7.45
CA PHE A 116 -0.54 -12.86 6.66
C PHE A 116 -0.73 -14.06 5.73
N THR A 117 -0.85 -13.78 4.44
CA THR A 117 -1.03 -14.85 3.45
C THR A 117 0.30 -15.55 3.21
N PRO A 118 0.42 -16.88 3.41
CA PRO A 118 1.64 -17.62 3.12
C PRO A 118 2.12 -17.44 1.68
N ASP A 119 3.43 -17.33 1.47
CA ASP A 119 4.08 -17.03 0.18
C ASP A 119 3.59 -17.95 -0.95
N TRP A 120 3.46 -19.25 -0.70
CA TRP A 120 3.01 -20.19 -1.74
C TRP A 120 1.56 -19.91 -2.20
N ILE A 121 0.68 -19.40 -1.30
CA ILE A 121 -0.69 -19.01 -1.67
C ILE A 121 -0.64 -17.74 -2.52
N VAL A 122 0.18 -16.77 -2.12
CA VAL A 122 0.38 -15.54 -2.88
C VAL A 122 0.82 -15.86 -4.30
N ARG A 123 1.88 -16.67 -4.45
CA ARG A 123 2.39 -17.10 -5.76
C ARG A 123 1.33 -17.84 -6.57
N TYR A 124 0.64 -18.79 -5.94
CA TYR A 124 -0.42 -19.55 -6.59
C TYR A 124 -1.51 -18.62 -7.15
N LEU A 125 -1.98 -17.67 -6.33
CA LEU A 125 -3.04 -16.75 -6.74
C LEU A 125 -2.57 -15.83 -7.88
N VAL A 126 -1.46 -15.15 -7.73
CA VAL A 126 -0.97 -14.18 -8.73
C VAL A 126 -0.61 -14.86 -10.04
N GLN A 127 0.06 -16.03 -10.01
CA GLN A 127 0.41 -16.77 -11.23
C GLN A 127 -0.81 -17.27 -11.98
N ASN A 128 -1.89 -17.69 -11.26
CA ASN A 128 -3.10 -18.20 -11.88
C ASN A 128 -4.20 -17.15 -12.12
N THR A 129 -3.94 -15.89 -11.83
CA THR A 129 -4.79 -14.75 -12.21
C THR A 129 -4.05 -13.85 -13.20
N VAL A 130 -3.15 -12.99 -12.75
CA VAL A 130 -2.39 -12.07 -13.60
C VAL A 130 -1.56 -12.82 -14.63
N GLY A 131 -0.80 -13.83 -14.20
CA GLY A 131 -0.02 -14.69 -15.10
C GLY A 131 -0.89 -15.41 -16.13
N ARG A 132 -2.06 -15.92 -15.72
CA ARG A 132 -2.99 -16.58 -16.63
C ARG A 132 -3.55 -15.63 -17.69
N LEU A 133 -3.94 -14.42 -17.32
CA LEU A 133 -4.42 -13.41 -18.28
C LEU A 133 -3.36 -13.08 -19.32
N TRP A 134 -2.10 -12.90 -18.87
CA TRP A 134 -0.98 -12.69 -19.79
C TRP A 134 -0.80 -13.85 -20.76
N MET A 135 -0.70 -15.08 -20.24
CA MET A 135 -0.50 -16.29 -21.04
C MET A 135 -1.64 -16.57 -22.04
N GLN A 136 -2.88 -16.21 -21.70
CA GLN A 136 -4.01 -16.35 -22.60
C GLN A 136 -3.92 -15.40 -23.80
N SER A 137 -3.42 -14.18 -23.57
CA SER A 137 -3.26 -13.16 -24.62
C SER A 137 -1.93 -13.33 -25.39
N HIS A 138 -0.93 -13.96 -24.79
CA HIS A 138 0.42 -14.17 -25.36
C HIS A 138 0.80 -15.66 -25.35
N PRO A 139 0.21 -16.48 -26.23
CA PRO A 139 0.43 -17.94 -26.23
C PRO A 139 1.86 -18.35 -26.56
N ASP A 140 2.65 -17.47 -27.17
CA ASP A 140 4.05 -17.69 -27.50
C ASP A 140 5.01 -17.43 -26.32
N SER A 141 4.54 -16.77 -25.26
CA SER A 141 5.32 -16.50 -24.06
C SER A 141 5.74 -17.80 -23.36
N GLN A 142 6.93 -17.79 -22.80
CA GLN A 142 7.48 -18.93 -22.06
C GLN A 142 7.66 -18.65 -20.58
N LEU A 143 7.15 -17.51 -20.08
CA LEU A 143 7.30 -17.07 -18.68
C LEU A 143 6.73 -18.06 -17.67
N TYR A 144 5.66 -18.78 -18.06
CA TYR A 144 5.05 -19.81 -17.21
C TYR A 144 6.04 -20.88 -16.72
N LYS A 145 7.17 -21.08 -17.41
CA LYS A 145 8.19 -22.04 -17.00
C LYS A 145 8.93 -21.61 -15.74
N ASN A 146 8.89 -20.32 -15.41
CA ASN A 146 9.51 -19.75 -14.21
C ASN A 146 8.52 -19.73 -13.03
N TRP A 147 7.25 -20.11 -13.26
CA TRP A 147 6.18 -19.96 -12.28
C TRP A 147 5.80 -21.32 -11.68
N ASP A 148 6.34 -21.62 -10.51
CA ASP A 148 6.24 -22.93 -9.85
C ASP A 148 4.81 -23.40 -9.56
N TYR A 149 3.87 -22.48 -9.40
CA TYR A 149 2.47 -22.74 -9.06
C TYR A 149 1.50 -22.47 -10.21
N TYR A 150 2.00 -22.18 -11.41
CA TYR A 150 1.15 -21.94 -12.56
C TYR A 150 0.54 -23.25 -13.08
N ILE A 151 -0.78 -23.28 -13.21
CA ILE A 151 -1.51 -24.40 -13.75
C ILE A 151 -1.81 -24.15 -15.23
N GLN A 152 -1.19 -24.93 -16.10
CA GLN A 152 -1.47 -24.85 -17.53
C GLN A 152 -2.91 -25.30 -17.82
N PRO A 153 -3.67 -24.58 -18.67
CA PRO A 153 -5.00 -25.01 -19.10
C PRO A 153 -4.94 -26.39 -19.74
N SER A 154 -5.83 -27.30 -19.34
CA SER A 154 -6.05 -28.58 -20.04
C SER A 154 -6.73 -28.29 -21.40
N GLY A 155 -6.37 -29.04 -22.44
CA GLY A 155 -6.79 -28.77 -23.81
C GLY A 155 -8.31 -28.65 -24.07
N ASP A 156 -9.17 -29.07 -23.13
CA ASP A 156 -10.63 -28.91 -23.17
C ASP A 156 -11.11 -27.54 -22.68
N ASP A 157 -10.30 -26.82 -21.87
CA ASP A 157 -10.67 -25.51 -21.32
C ASP A 157 -10.50 -24.35 -22.32
N SER A 158 -9.84 -24.61 -23.44
CA SER A 158 -9.60 -23.60 -24.49
C SER A 158 -10.81 -23.33 -25.39
N ALA A 159 -11.89 -24.12 -25.29
CA ALA A 159 -13.03 -24.08 -26.21
C ALA A 159 -14.23 -23.21 -25.76
N GLY A 160 -14.15 -22.51 -24.62
CA GLY A 160 -15.33 -21.90 -23.99
C GLY A 160 -15.27 -20.41 -23.60
N ASN A 161 -14.16 -19.73 -23.76
CA ASN A 161 -14.05 -18.34 -23.33
C ASN A 161 -14.07 -17.37 -24.51
N GLU A 162 -15.27 -16.98 -24.95
CA GLU A 162 -15.47 -15.86 -25.90
C GLU A 162 -15.18 -14.48 -25.27
N ASP A 163 -15.05 -14.40 -23.93
CA ASP A 163 -14.71 -13.17 -23.19
C ASP A 163 -13.24 -13.17 -22.71
N ILE A 164 -12.30 -13.44 -23.60
CA ILE A 164 -10.88 -13.29 -23.26
C ILE A 164 -10.57 -11.80 -23.24
N PHE A 165 -10.16 -11.28 -22.09
CA PHE A 165 -9.57 -9.95 -21.99
C PHE A 165 -8.39 -9.88 -22.96
N ASN A 166 -8.46 -8.96 -23.92
CA ASN A 166 -7.41 -8.80 -24.92
C ASN A 166 -6.33 -7.88 -24.35
N ILE A 167 -5.40 -8.46 -23.59
CA ILE A 167 -4.23 -7.76 -23.08
C ILE A 167 -3.22 -7.61 -24.21
N GLN A 168 -2.90 -6.39 -24.60
CA GLN A 168 -1.98 -6.11 -25.69
C GLN A 168 -0.61 -5.67 -25.19
N VAL A 169 -0.59 -4.91 -24.11
CA VAL A 169 0.62 -4.38 -23.49
C VAL A 169 0.57 -4.64 -21.98
N PRO A 170 1.72 -4.67 -21.30
CA PRO A 170 1.76 -4.92 -19.85
C PRO A 170 0.93 -3.91 -19.03
N GLU A 171 0.80 -2.68 -19.49
CA GLU A 171 0.01 -1.62 -18.87
C GLU A 171 -1.50 -1.92 -18.81
N ASP A 172 -1.99 -2.83 -19.66
CA ASP A 172 -3.40 -3.26 -19.65
C ASP A 172 -3.73 -4.15 -18.45
N LEU A 173 -2.70 -4.73 -17.79
CA LEU A 173 -2.86 -5.58 -16.63
C LEU A 173 -2.96 -4.73 -15.36
N THR A 174 -4.17 -4.55 -14.83
CA THR A 174 -4.38 -3.89 -13.54
C THR A 174 -4.68 -4.90 -12.45
N VAL A 175 -4.01 -4.76 -11.31
CA VAL A 175 -4.14 -5.61 -10.12
C VAL A 175 -4.58 -4.73 -8.98
N CYS A 176 -5.78 -4.98 -8.44
CA CYS A 176 -6.28 -4.30 -7.26
C CYS A 176 -6.41 -5.30 -6.11
N ASP A 177 -5.75 -4.99 -5.00
CA ASP A 177 -5.93 -5.70 -3.74
C ASP A 177 -6.76 -4.82 -2.78
N PRO A 178 -8.07 -5.11 -2.61
CA PRO A 178 -8.98 -4.26 -1.84
C PRO A 178 -8.82 -4.37 -0.32
N ALA A 179 -7.89 -5.18 0.17
CA ALA A 179 -7.53 -5.35 1.58
C ALA A 179 -6.07 -5.79 1.67
N CYS A 180 -5.17 -4.94 1.17
CA CYS A 180 -3.80 -5.33 0.83
C CYS A 180 -2.91 -5.62 2.04
N GLY A 181 -3.31 -5.26 3.26
CA GLY A 181 -2.48 -5.43 4.43
C GLY A 181 -1.13 -4.74 4.24
N SER A 182 -0.05 -5.46 4.50
CA SER A 182 1.33 -5.00 4.26
C SER A 182 1.83 -5.27 2.81
N GLY A 183 0.93 -5.58 1.86
CA GLY A 183 1.21 -5.59 0.43
C GLY A 183 1.80 -6.87 -0.16
N HIS A 184 1.69 -8.04 0.49
CA HIS A 184 2.31 -9.29 0.00
C HIS A 184 1.86 -9.71 -1.39
N MET A 185 0.54 -9.61 -1.68
CA MET A 185 0.01 -9.92 -3.00
C MET A 185 0.60 -8.97 -4.06
N LEU A 186 0.63 -7.68 -3.75
CA LEU A 186 1.12 -6.65 -4.65
C LEU A 186 2.63 -6.72 -4.87
N THR A 187 3.42 -7.05 -3.83
CA THR A 187 4.87 -7.19 -3.96
C THR A 187 5.26 -8.38 -4.84
N TYR A 188 4.52 -9.48 -4.77
CA TYR A 188 4.75 -10.60 -5.69
C TYR A 188 4.21 -10.31 -7.11
N ALA A 189 3.05 -9.64 -7.21
CA ALA A 189 2.54 -9.18 -8.50
C ALA A 189 3.54 -8.24 -9.20
N PHE A 190 4.25 -7.40 -8.43
CA PHE A 190 5.33 -6.56 -8.96
C PHE A 190 6.43 -7.40 -9.62
N ASP A 191 6.88 -8.49 -8.99
CA ASP A 191 7.93 -9.35 -9.55
C ASP A 191 7.46 -10.03 -10.84
N LEU A 192 6.23 -10.55 -10.85
CA LEU A 192 5.66 -11.21 -12.03
C LEU A 192 5.48 -10.20 -13.19
N LEU A 193 4.95 -9.02 -12.91
CA LEU A 193 4.82 -7.95 -13.90
C LEU A 193 6.19 -7.50 -14.43
N TYR A 194 7.19 -7.44 -13.56
CA TYR A 194 8.56 -7.08 -13.97
C TYR A 194 9.09 -8.05 -15.03
N GLU A 195 8.88 -9.37 -14.87
CA GLU A 195 9.25 -10.37 -15.89
C GLU A 195 8.49 -10.17 -17.20
N ILE A 196 7.20 -9.82 -17.14
CA ILE A 196 6.37 -9.54 -18.32
C ILE A 196 6.91 -8.32 -19.08
N TYR A 197 7.19 -7.22 -18.40
CA TYR A 197 7.78 -6.02 -19.02
C TYR A 197 9.17 -6.29 -19.62
N GLU A 198 9.98 -7.13 -18.98
CA GLU A 198 11.29 -7.54 -19.53
C GLU A 198 11.12 -8.37 -20.81
N GLU A 199 10.15 -9.31 -20.86
CA GLU A 199 9.85 -10.10 -22.06
C GLU A 199 9.43 -9.20 -23.21
N GLU A 200 8.64 -8.15 -22.96
CA GLU A 200 8.20 -7.16 -23.94
C GLU A 200 9.30 -6.15 -24.34
N GLY A 201 10.48 -6.25 -23.76
CA GLY A 201 11.67 -5.46 -24.14
C GLY A 201 11.69 -4.03 -23.60
N TYR A 202 10.96 -3.75 -22.55
CA TYR A 202 11.02 -2.44 -21.87
C TYR A 202 12.39 -2.24 -21.18
N ALA A 203 12.82 -0.98 -21.09
CA ALA A 203 14.08 -0.68 -20.44
C ALA A 203 14.02 -0.96 -18.93
N PRO A 204 14.93 -1.77 -18.36
CA PRO A 204 14.89 -2.16 -16.93
C PRO A 204 14.83 -0.99 -15.95
N SER A 205 15.35 0.18 -16.33
CA SER A 205 15.28 1.39 -15.51
C SER A 205 13.88 2.00 -15.43
N ASP A 206 13.00 1.70 -16.39
CA ASP A 206 11.69 2.32 -16.52
C ASP A 206 10.57 1.42 -15.94
N ILE A 207 10.75 0.12 -16.06
CA ILE A 207 9.80 -0.90 -15.61
C ILE A 207 9.26 -0.64 -14.19
N PRO A 208 10.09 -0.41 -13.15
CA PRO A 208 9.55 -0.21 -11.81
C PRO A 208 8.58 0.96 -11.68
N GLY A 209 8.85 2.05 -12.39
CA GLY A 209 7.96 3.20 -12.40
C GLY A 209 6.65 2.94 -13.13
N LEU A 210 6.70 2.20 -14.25
CA LEU A 210 5.51 1.83 -15.03
C LEU A 210 4.59 0.91 -14.21
N ILE A 211 5.15 -0.11 -13.55
CA ILE A 211 4.38 -1.03 -12.71
C ILE A 211 3.63 -0.28 -11.60
N LEU A 212 4.32 0.60 -10.86
CA LEU A 212 3.69 1.34 -9.76
C LEU A 212 2.64 2.34 -10.25
N LYS A 213 2.84 2.91 -11.44
CA LYS A 213 1.92 3.90 -12.00
C LYS A 213 0.68 3.27 -12.63
N HIS A 214 0.82 2.12 -13.32
CA HIS A 214 -0.23 1.61 -14.19
C HIS A 214 -0.85 0.28 -13.74
N ASN A 215 -0.13 -0.53 -12.96
CA ASN A 215 -0.55 -1.90 -12.74
C ASN A 215 -1.05 -2.20 -11.32
N LEU A 216 -0.44 -1.62 -10.29
CA LEU A 216 -0.69 -2.03 -8.91
C LEU A 216 -1.49 -1.01 -8.13
N TYR A 217 -2.58 -1.47 -7.53
CA TYR A 217 -3.49 -0.69 -6.70
C TYR A 217 -3.80 -1.46 -5.42
N GLY A 218 -3.76 -0.78 -4.28
CA GLY A 218 -4.08 -1.38 -2.99
C GLY A 218 -4.95 -0.48 -2.14
N MET A 219 -5.84 -1.09 -1.35
CA MET A 219 -6.68 -0.40 -0.38
C MET A 219 -6.50 -1.04 0.98
N GLU A 220 -6.44 -0.25 2.05
CA GLU A 220 -6.28 -0.76 3.41
C GLU A 220 -6.96 0.17 4.42
N ILE A 221 -7.63 -0.40 5.43
CA ILE A 221 -8.27 0.35 6.52
C ILE A 221 -7.32 0.66 7.68
N ASP A 222 -6.20 -0.05 7.77
CA ASP A 222 -5.15 0.22 8.76
C ASP A 222 -4.05 1.08 8.12
N GLU A 223 -3.93 2.32 8.58
CA GLU A 223 -2.97 3.30 8.09
C GLU A 223 -1.52 2.79 8.11
N ARG A 224 -1.14 2.03 9.15
CA ARG A 224 0.21 1.49 9.30
C ARG A 224 0.48 0.39 8.29
N ALA A 225 -0.51 -0.48 8.07
CA ALA A 225 -0.40 -1.53 7.06
C ALA A 225 -0.33 -0.93 5.66
N ALA A 226 -1.16 0.08 5.34
CA ALA A 226 -1.10 0.82 4.08
C ALA A 226 0.28 1.44 3.84
N SER A 227 0.83 2.15 4.84
CA SER A 227 2.18 2.74 4.77
C SER A 227 3.26 1.69 4.56
N LEU A 228 3.14 0.51 5.21
CA LEU A 228 4.08 -0.60 5.01
C LEU A 228 3.97 -1.20 3.62
N ALA A 229 2.77 -1.35 3.06
CA ALA A 229 2.57 -1.82 1.69
C ALA A 229 3.22 -0.87 0.67
N ALA A 230 2.97 0.43 0.81
CA ALA A 230 3.59 1.46 -0.02
C ALA A 230 5.13 1.44 0.10
N PHE A 231 5.64 1.30 1.32
CA PHE A 231 7.08 1.16 1.57
C PHE A 231 7.66 -0.08 0.90
N ALA A 232 7.02 -1.24 1.06
CA ALA A 232 7.47 -2.50 0.48
C ALA A 232 7.56 -2.41 -1.06
N LEU A 233 6.53 -1.88 -1.71
CA LEU A 233 6.52 -1.66 -3.16
C LEU A 233 7.61 -0.67 -3.61
N THR A 234 7.78 0.43 -2.88
CA THR A 234 8.84 1.42 -3.16
C THR A 234 10.22 0.80 -3.03
N MET A 235 10.46 -0.02 -2.02
CA MET A 235 11.74 -0.72 -1.84
C MET A 235 11.97 -1.77 -2.92
N LYS A 236 10.95 -2.50 -3.36
CA LYS A 236 11.00 -3.39 -4.53
C LYS A 236 11.42 -2.61 -5.79
N ALA A 237 10.76 -1.50 -6.08
CA ALA A 237 11.10 -0.64 -7.20
C ALA A 237 12.53 -0.11 -7.11
N ARG A 238 12.95 0.30 -5.91
CA ARG A 238 14.31 0.80 -5.65
C ARG A 238 15.38 -0.28 -5.81
N SER A 239 15.11 -1.53 -5.46
CA SER A 239 16.04 -2.64 -5.65
C SER A 239 16.30 -2.90 -7.13
N ARG A 240 15.31 -2.75 -8.00
CA ARG A 240 15.39 -2.90 -9.45
C ARG A 240 16.00 -1.68 -10.16
N SER A 241 15.87 -0.47 -9.60
CA SER A 241 16.39 0.76 -10.20
C SER A 241 17.04 1.69 -9.18
N ARG A 242 18.39 1.80 -9.21
CA ARG A 242 19.15 2.69 -8.31
C ARG A 242 18.74 4.17 -8.41
N ARG A 243 18.10 4.59 -9.51
CA ARG A 243 17.65 5.96 -9.74
C ARG A 243 16.15 6.15 -9.52
N PHE A 244 15.47 5.14 -8.98
CA PHE A 244 14.01 5.15 -8.80
C PHE A 244 13.51 6.42 -8.11
N PHE A 245 14.07 6.80 -6.97
CA PHE A 245 13.66 8.01 -6.23
C PHE A 245 13.76 9.33 -7.02
N LYS A 246 14.54 9.38 -8.12
CA LYS A 246 14.58 10.56 -8.98
C LYS A 246 13.35 10.72 -9.86
N LYS A 247 12.55 9.67 -9.99
CA LYS A 247 11.35 9.66 -10.83
C LYS A 247 10.10 10.13 -10.11
N GLN A 248 10.16 10.24 -8.77
CA GLN A 248 9.06 10.66 -7.90
C GLN A 248 7.73 9.91 -8.20
N VAL A 249 7.81 8.59 -8.37
CA VAL A 249 6.65 7.73 -8.56
C VAL A 249 6.26 7.15 -7.21
N GLU A 250 5.02 7.37 -6.82
CA GLU A 250 4.42 6.82 -5.60
C GLU A 250 3.58 5.59 -5.92
N PRO A 251 3.54 4.58 -5.02
CA PRO A 251 2.63 3.46 -5.14
C PRO A 251 1.17 3.88 -4.96
N ASN A 252 0.26 3.31 -5.74
CA ASN A 252 -1.18 3.54 -5.59
C ASN A 252 -1.74 2.71 -4.42
N ILE A 253 -1.36 3.05 -3.20
CA ILE A 253 -1.87 2.44 -1.97
C ILE A 253 -2.69 3.46 -1.21
N GLN A 254 -3.95 3.12 -0.97
CA GLN A 254 -4.93 4.01 -0.39
C GLN A 254 -5.31 3.56 1.02
N HIS A 255 -5.12 4.43 1.99
CA HIS A 255 -5.68 4.25 3.32
C HIS A 255 -7.15 4.71 3.32
N ILE A 256 -8.07 3.78 3.58
CA ILE A 256 -9.49 4.06 3.66
C ILE A 256 -9.84 4.54 5.07
N SER A 257 -10.03 5.85 5.23
CA SER A 257 -10.39 6.46 6.51
C SER A 257 -11.83 7.00 6.52
N PRO A 258 -12.50 7.06 7.69
CA PRO A 258 -13.83 7.63 7.79
C PRO A 258 -13.81 9.14 7.52
N ILE A 259 -14.64 9.58 6.58
CA ILE A 259 -14.83 10.98 6.23
C ILE A 259 -16.30 11.31 6.35
N ALA A 260 -16.61 12.31 7.18
CA ALA A 260 -17.97 12.77 7.38
C ALA A 260 -18.03 14.30 7.35
N PHE A 261 -18.94 14.82 6.56
CA PHE A 261 -19.18 16.25 6.36
C PHE A 261 -20.46 16.69 7.03
N LYS A 262 -20.46 17.87 7.65
CA LYS A 262 -21.64 18.54 8.18
C LYS A 262 -22.43 19.21 7.05
N GLU A 263 -23.66 19.64 7.35
CA GLU A 263 -24.51 20.28 6.35
C GLU A 263 -23.93 21.57 5.76
N ASP A 264 -23.22 22.36 6.57
CA ASP A 264 -22.51 23.56 6.12
C ASP A 264 -21.33 23.23 5.21
N GLU A 265 -20.54 22.21 5.56
CA GLU A 265 -19.44 21.71 4.74
C GLU A 265 -19.93 21.11 3.42
N VAL A 266 -21.04 20.37 3.43
CA VAL A 266 -21.68 19.85 2.22
C VAL A 266 -22.14 20.99 1.29
N ALA A 267 -22.68 22.09 1.86
CA ALA A 267 -23.06 23.24 1.07
C ALA A 267 -21.85 23.91 0.41
N GLU A 268 -20.74 24.05 1.14
CA GLU A 268 -19.48 24.58 0.61
C GLU A 268 -18.89 23.68 -0.48
N LEU A 269 -18.92 22.35 -0.31
CA LEU A 269 -18.48 21.40 -1.32
C LEU A 269 -19.34 21.47 -2.60
N ASN A 270 -20.66 21.52 -2.46
CA ASN A 270 -21.56 21.68 -3.59
C ASN A 270 -21.30 22.99 -4.36
N ASP A 271 -20.98 24.06 -3.66
CA ASP A 271 -20.67 25.36 -4.29
C ASP A 271 -19.28 25.32 -4.96
N LEU A 272 -18.29 24.72 -4.30
CA LEU A 272 -16.93 24.59 -4.81
C LEU A 272 -16.89 23.79 -6.13
N TYR A 273 -17.56 22.65 -6.15
CA TYR A 273 -17.57 21.76 -7.32
C TYR A 273 -18.72 22.06 -8.30
N GLN A 274 -19.55 23.07 -8.02
CA GLN A 274 -20.72 23.47 -8.83
C GLN A 274 -21.68 22.30 -9.10
N VAL A 275 -21.91 21.47 -8.08
CA VAL A 275 -22.81 20.33 -8.09
C VAL A 275 -23.91 20.51 -7.06
N ASN A 276 -24.92 19.66 -7.08
CA ASN A 276 -25.99 19.64 -6.08
C ASN A 276 -26.22 18.20 -5.62
N LEU A 277 -25.23 17.67 -4.88
CA LEU A 277 -25.28 16.32 -4.36
C LEU A 277 -25.87 16.31 -2.96
N ASP A 278 -26.62 15.24 -2.64
CA ASP A 278 -27.19 15.02 -1.32
C ASP A 278 -26.10 14.78 -0.27
N SER A 279 -26.36 15.17 0.97
CA SER A 279 -25.46 14.92 2.10
C SER A 279 -25.12 13.43 2.27
N MET A 280 -26.03 12.52 1.89
CA MET A 280 -25.80 11.08 1.96
C MET A 280 -24.73 10.63 0.94
N VAL A 281 -24.67 11.26 -0.23
CA VAL A 281 -23.66 11.00 -1.27
C VAL A 281 -22.28 11.42 -0.77
N TRP A 282 -22.15 12.64 -0.25
CA TRP A 282 -20.89 13.14 0.32
C TRP A 282 -20.40 12.32 1.53
N ASN A 283 -21.35 11.79 2.32
CA ASN A 283 -21.04 10.99 3.52
C ASN A 283 -20.96 9.47 3.26
N THR A 284 -20.76 9.05 2.03
CA THR A 284 -20.64 7.63 1.67
C THR A 284 -19.54 6.94 2.49
N TYR A 285 -18.44 7.63 2.74
CA TYR A 285 -17.28 7.11 3.48
C TYR A 285 -17.30 7.42 4.99
N ALA A 286 -18.42 7.90 5.54
CA ALA A 286 -18.51 8.24 6.98
C ALA A 286 -18.28 7.05 7.94
N LYS A 287 -18.35 5.82 7.42
CA LYS A 287 -18.10 4.58 8.19
C LYS A 287 -17.05 3.70 7.48
N ALA A 288 -16.07 4.31 6.88
CA ALA A 288 -15.05 3.59 6.14
C ALA A 288 -14.20 2.66 7.03
N ASP A 289 -14.01 3.02 8.28
CA ASP A 289 -13.35 2.23 9.31
C ASP A 289 -14.07 0.91 9.68
N VAL A 290 -15.34 0.78 9.29
CA VAL A 290 -16.15 -0.43 9.52
C VAL A 290 -16.35 -1.23 8.23
N TYR A 291 -16.61 -0.56 7.13
CA TYR A 291 -16.97 -1.21 5.88
C TYR A 291 -15.78 -1.36 4.90
N GLY A 292 -14.75 -0.55 5.05
CA GLY A 292 -13.55 -0.61 4.19
C GLY A 292 -13.89 -0.63 2.71
N SER A 293 -13.23 -1.48 1.97
CA SER A 293 -13.43 -1.66 0.52
C SER A 293 -14.78 -2.24 0.10
N LEU A 294 -15.67 -2.57 1.04
CA LEU A 294 -17.05 -2.94 0.72
C LEU A 294 -17.93 -1.74 0.36
N ILE A 295 -17.46 -0.52 0.62
CA ILE A 295 -18.15 0.69 0.23
C ILE A 295 -18.12 0.80 -1.29
N GLN A 296 -19.29 0.98 -1.88
CA GLN A 296 -19.42 1.29 -3.31
C GLN A 296 -19.71 2.78 -3.46
N PRO A 297 -18.81 3.55 -4.07
CA PRO A 297 -19.05 4.97 -4.30
C PRO A 297 -20.25 5.15 -5.22
N PRO A 298 -21.15 6.10 -4.93
CA PRO A 298 -22.21 6.49 -5.87
C PRO A 298 -21.63 6.97 -7.18
N GLN A 299 -22.32 6.71 -8.28
CA GLN A 299 -21.86 7.07 -9.62
C GLN A 299 -21.59 8.57 -9.75
N GLU A 300 -22.35 9.40 -9.07
CA GLU A 300 -22.20 10.86 -9.05
C GLU A 300 -20.83 11.29 -8.50
N LEU A 301 -20.33 10.60 -7.46
CA LEU A 301 -18.96 10.86 -6.94
C LEU A 301 -17.89 10.39 -7.91
N VAL A 302 -18.09 9.24 -8.55
CA VAL A 302 -17.15 8.71 -9.54
C VAL A 302 -17.04 9.66 -10.75
N GLU A 303 -18.16 10.15 -11.25
CA GLU A 303 -18.21 11.12 -12.37
C GLU A 303 -17.57 12.45 -11.97
N LEU A 304 -17.79 12.91 -10.75
CA LEU A 304 -17.20 14.13 -10.23
C LEU A 304 -15.67 14.01 -10.15
N ALA A 305 -15.17 12.89 -9.63
CA ALA A 305 -13.75 12.60 -9.57
C ALA A 305 -13.09 12.57 -10.95
N ALA A 306 -13.72 11.87 -11.91
CA ALA A 306 -13.23 11.76 -13.27
C ALA A 306 -13.22 13.11 -14.03
N SER A 307 -14.06 14.07 -13.62
CA SER A 307 -14.16 15.40 -14.22
C SER A 307 -13.28 16.46 -13.58
N SER A 308 -12.75 16.18 -12.38
CA SER A 308 -11.87 17.10 -11.65
C SER A 308 -10.50 17.15 -12.34
N PRO A 309 -9.98 18.32 -12.73
CA PRO A 309 -8.65 18.42 -13.29
C PRO A 309 -7.63 18.00 -12.23
N GLU A 310 -6.67 17.15 -12.62
CA GLU A 310 -5.46 16.94 -11.81
C GLU A 310 -4.89 18.32 -11.49
N SER A 311 -4.83 18.69 -10.22
CA SER A 311 -4.30 19.98 -9.83
C SER A 311 -2.79 20.00 -10.06
N GLU A 312 -2.33 20.70 -11.12
CA GLU A 312 -0.89 20.93 -11.38
C GLU A 312 -0.19 21.69 -10.23
N ASP A 313 -0.93 22.21 -9.27
CA ASP A 313 -0.43 23.16 -8.26
C ASP A 313 -0.32 22.62 -6.82
N GLY A 314 -0.42 21.31 -6.58
CA GLY A 314 -0.13 20.75 -5.24
C GLY A 314 -0.98 21.35 -4.09
N ILE A 315 -2.13 21.92 -4.41
CA ILE A 315 -3.12 22.30 -3.41
C ILE A 315 -3.88 21.04 -3.08
N ASP A 316 -3.76 20.58 -1.84
CA ASP A 316 -4.60 19.58 -1.21
C ASP A 316 -6.08 19.93 -1.42
N THR A 317 -6.62 19.62 -2.60
CA THR A 317 -8.06 19.65 -2.80
C THR A 317 -8.65 18.50 -2.02
N LEU A 318 -9.87 18.64 -1.55
CA LEU A 318 -10.61 17.58 -0.82
C LEU A 318 -10.70 16.24 -1.56
N PHE A 319 -10.28 16.19 -2.84
CA PHE A 319 -10.21 15.01 -3.71
C PHE A 319 -8.77 14.47 -3.91
N ASP A 320 -7.74 15.14 -3.41
CA ASP A 320 -6.50 14.47 -3.01
C ASP A 320 -6.73 13.49 -1.84
N LEU A 321 -7.94 13.49 -1.35
CA LEU A 321 -8.51 12.33 -0.73
C LEU A 321 -8.58 11.25 -1.80
N SER A 322 -7.50 10.56 -1.95
CA SER A 322 -7.20 9.33 -2.65
C SER A 322 -8.29 8.26 -2.71
N LEU A 323 -9.50 8.56 -2.28
CA LEU A 323 -10.69 7.72 -2.25
C LEU A 323 -11.46 7.68 -3.58
N ILE A 324 -11.09 8.51 -4.55
CA ILE A 324 -11.88 8.66 -5.78
C ILE A 324 -11.09 8.20 -7.02
N HIS A 325 -9.83 7.83 -6.88
CA HIS A 325 -9.04 7.20 -7.96
C HIS A 325 -9.14 5.66 -7.95
N ILE A 326 -10.33 5.12 -7.61
CA ILE A 326 -10.63 3.70 -7.73
C ILE A 326 -11.37 3.44 -9.03
#